data_6d82b4f0bbce217231c0773b210b0ab4
#
_entry.id   6d82b4f0bbce217231c0773b210b0ab4
#
_cell.length_a   1.000
_cell.length_b   1.000
_cell.length_c   1.000
_cell.angle_alpha   90.00
_cell.angle_beta   90.00
_cell.angle_gamma   90.00
#
_symmetry.space_group_name_H-M   'P 1'
#
loop_
_entity.id
_entity.type
_entity.pdbx_description
1 polymer ?
#
loop_
_entity_poly.entity_id
_entity_poly.type
_entity_poly.pdbx_seq_one_letter_code
_entity_poly.pdbx_strand_id
1 'polypeptide(L)'
;MSATTTACPRGTHPERPTGNSQLRKDNEMSDVIAPHAFLNMASISQTILGKIVAAKQEWVAARKESQPLASFQDALTPSDRDFEGDLRQGSTRFILECKKASPSKGLIRNDFSPEAIADIYGHYATAISVLTDEKFFQGDFAFLXXPVLCKDFMIDPYQVYLARHYQADAILLMLSVLTDEGYRALFKVAKELGLGVLTEVSNEEELTRAIDLGAPVIGINNRDLRDLSVDLARTQQLAARIPGDRVVISESGINHRAQVAALRHHAKGFLVGSSLMAEPDLEAAVRKLVLGQNKVCGLTRPEDAAAAHQAGAVFGGLIFVAKSPRYVDIPAARAVMAGAPLSYVGVFRNAQPATIAKTVDALGLAAVQLHGDEDAAYVEALRALLPAGCQIWKAVGVTSGEPLPALDYPADRLLLDTKVGSQSGGTGQAFDWTLLAGLDKSKLMLAGGLNPDNALEAARVGCVGLDFNSGVESAPGRKDAHKLAAAFGALRQL
;
A
#
# COMPACT_ATOMS: atom_id res chain seq x y z
N MET A 1 17.39 -23.06 4.37
CA MET A 1 17.18 -23.54 4.14
C MET A 1 17.26 -24.24 3.51
N SER A 2 17.29 -24.65 3.43
CA SER A 2 17.39 -25.36 2.97
C SER A 2 17.57 -25.71 2.01
N ALA A 3 17.70 -25.83 1.59
CA ALA A 3 17.91 -26.02 0.56
C ALA A 3 17.98 -27.18 0.08
N THR A 4 17.81 -27.70 0.15
CA THR A 4 18.01 -28.63 -0.24
C THR A 4 17.54 -29.35 -0.95
N THR A 5 16.97 -29.38 -1.19
CA THR A 5 16.68 -29.98 -1.78
C THR A 5 15.97 -30.25 -2.46
N THR A 6 15.33 -30.07 -2.57
CA THR A 6 14.77 -30.44 -3.20
C THR A 6 14.33 -30.28 -4.06
N ALA A 7 14.23 -29.81 -4.25
CA ALA A 7 14.02 -29.75 -5.09
C ALA A 7 13.64 -29.86 -5.96
N CYS A 8 13.59 -29.72 -6.13
CA CYS A 8 13.36 -29.94 -6.81
C CYS A 8 13.21 -30.42 -7.50
N PRO A 9 13.01 -30.56 -7.64
CA PRO A 9 12.91 -31.33 -7.94
C PRO A 9 13.39 -31.94 -8.39
N ARG A 10 14.05 -31.69 -7.87
CA ARG A 10 14.77 -32.11 -7.95
C ARG A 10 14.99 -32.87 -7.37
N GLY A 11 14.56 -32.44 -6.93
CA GLY A 11 14.95 -32.96 -6.55
C GLY A 11 15.17 -33.68 -6.02
N THR A 12 15.52 -33.74 -5.90
CA THR A 12 16.00 -34.21 -5.60
C THR A 12 16.33 -35.06 -5.53
N HIS A 13 16.68 -35.20 -5.67
CA HIS A 13 17.05 -35.83 -6.11
C HIS A 13 17.75 -36.77 -6.50
N PRO A 14 17.81 -37.88 -5.93
CA PRO A 14 18.83 -38.34 -6.56
C PRO A 14 18.42 -38.86 -7.77
N GLU A 15 17.46 -39.35 -7.98
CA GLU A 15 17.11 -39.42 -9.20
C GLU A 15 16.78 -38.20 -9.62
N ARG A 16 16.87 -37.29 -8.88
CA ARG A 16 16.78 -36.02 -9.32
C ARG A 16 17.83 -35.69 -10.27
N PRO A 17 19.00 -36.32 -10.37
CA PRO A 17 19.95 -35.98 -11.41
C PRO A 17 19.34 -35.94 -12.78
N THR A 18 18.43 -36.82 -13.07
CA THR A 18 17.79 -36.83 -14.36
C THR A 18 16.99 -35.58 -14.58
N GLY A 19 16.22 -35.14 -13.57
CA GLY A 19 15.46 -33.92 -13.69
C GLY A 19 16.33 -32.71 -13.87
N ASN A 20 17.43 -32.63 -13.14
CA ASN A 20 18.32 -31.51 -13.27
C ASN A 20 18.96 -31.47 -14.66
N SER A 21 19.32 -32.62 -15.20
CA SER A 21 19.89 -32.67 -16.53
C SER A 21 18.90 -32.17 -17.57
N GLN A 22 17.65 -32.57 -17.46
CA GLN A 22 16.64 -32.11 -18.40
C GLN A 22 16.42 -30.62 -18.30
N LEU A 23 16.40 -30.10 -17.08
CA LEU A 23 16.23 -28.66 -16.90
C LEU A 23 17.38 -27.88 -17.50
N ARG A 24 18.61 -28.40 -17.37
CA ARG A 24 19.76 -27.73 -17.96
C ARG A 24 19.68 -27.75 -19.49
N LYS A 25 19.26 -28.88 -20.07
CA LYS A 25 19.11 -28.93 -21.52
C LYS A 25 18.05 -27.99 -22.02
N ASP A 26 16.92 -27.92 -21.31
CA ASP A 26 15.85 -27.01 -21.69
C ASP A 26 16.35 -25.57 -21.62
N ASN A 27 17.12 -25.23 -20.58
CA ASN A 27 17.66 -23.90 -20.46
C ASN A 27 18.65 -23.56 -21.57
N GLU A 28 19.50 -24.54 -21.95
CA GLU A 28 20.42 -24.30 -23.04
C GLU A 28 19.71 -24.09 -24.35
N MET A 29 18.65 -24.84 -24.60
CA MET A 29 17.87 -24.62 -25.81
C MET A 29 17.19 -23.25 -25.78
N SER A 30 16.72 -22.82 -24.62
CA SER A 30 16.12 -21.53 -24.48
C SER A 30 17.11 -20.41 -24.79
N ASP A 31 18.38 -20.60 -24.39
CA ASP A 31 19.41 -19.60 -24.71
C ASP A 31 19.54 -19.36 -26.20
N VAL A 32 19.35 -20.41 -27.01
CA VAL A 32 19.49 -20.30 -28.44
C VAL A 32 18.28 -19.64 -29.08
N ILE A 33 17.06 -20.01 -28.64
CA ILE A 33 15.86 -19.58 -29.36
C ILE A 33 15.12 -18.41 -28.67
N ALA A 34 15.49 -18.02 -27.47
CA ALA A 34 14.73 -17.04 -26.70
C ALA A 34 14.47 -15.72 -27.45
N PRO A 35 15.47 -15.11 -28.09
CA PRO A 35 15.19 -13.82 -28.75
C PRO A 35 14.10 -13.90 -29.79
N HIS A 36 13.97 -15.04 -30.47
CA HIS A 36 13.00 -15.14 -31.56
C HIS A 36 11.70 -15.81 -31.16
N ALA A 37 11.74 -16.77 -30.22
CA ALA A 37 10.56 -17.55 -29.89
C ALA A 37 9.87 -17.05 -28.63
N PHE A 38 10.65 -16.52 -27.68
CA PHE A 38 10.11 -16.14 -26.37
C PHE A 38 9.68 -14.68 -26.28
N LEU A 39 10.23 -13.81 -27.11
CA LEU A 39 10.06 -12.37 -26.98
C LEU A 39 9.20 -11.78 -28.06
N ASN A 40 8.35 -10.86 -27.67
CA ASN A 40 7.39 -10.18 -28.54
C ASN A 40 8.01 -8.90 -29.08
N MET A 41 9.19 -9.01 -29.70
CA MET A 41 9.97 -7.82 -30.07
C MET A 41 9.29 -6.96 -31.10
N ALA A 42 8.49 -7.58 -32.02
CA ALA A 42 7.86 -6.78 -33.06
C ALA A 42 6.92 -5.73 -32.49
N SER A 43 6.24 -6.03 -31.39
CA SER A 43 5.27 -5.09 -30.84
C SER A 43 5.90 -4.03 -29.92
N ILE A 44 7.16 -4.22 -29.49
CA ILE A 44 7.76 -3.28 -28.54
C ILE A 44 9.03 -2.62 -29.04
N SER A 45 9.49 -2.95 -30.23
CA SER A 45 10.86 -2.62 -30.66
C SER A 45 11.17 -1.13 -30.70
N GLN A 46 10.22 -0.25 -30.91
CA GLN A 46 10.53 1.18 -30.98
C GLN A 46 10.07 1.93 -29.72
N THR A 47 9.87 1.20 -28.62
CA THR A 47 9.34 1.79 -27.41
C THR A 47 10.36 1.73 -26.28
N ILE A 48 10.05 2.41 -25.16
CA ILE A 48 10.88 2.33 -23.95
C ILE A 48 10.99 0.88 -23.48
N LEU A 49 9.89 0.15 -23.53
CA LEU A 49 9.91 -1.26 -23.13
C LEU A 49 10.88 -2.06 -24.01
N GLY A 50 10.90 -1.77 -25.31
CA GLY A 50 11.84 -2.44 -26.20
C GLY A 50 13.28 -2.16 -25.84
N LYS A 51 13.58 -0.93 -25.45
CA LYS A 51 14.94 -0.59 -25.02
C LYS A 51 15.31 -1.34 -23.75
N ILE A 52 14.37 -1.45 -22.82
CA ILE A 52 14.62 -2.18 -21.57
C ILE A 52 14.90 -3.66 -21.88
N VAL A 53 14.09 -4.26 -22.74
CA VAL A 53 14.27 -5.67 -23.07
C VAL A 53 15.59 -5.91 -23.79
N ALA A 54 15.96 -5.02 -24.72
CA ALA A 54 17.25 -5.15 -25.42
C ALA A 54 18.41 -5.10 -24.43
N ALA A 55 18.35 -4.17 -23.47
CA ALA A 55 19.38 -4.09 -22.44
C ALA A 55 19.37 -5.33 -21.56
N LYS A 56 18.18 -5.87 -21.29
CA LYS A 56 18.08 -7.05 -20.44
C LYS A 56 18.69 -8.27 -21.14
N GLN A 57 18.54 -8.38 -22.44
CA GLN A 57 19.20 -9.48 -23.16
C GLN A 57 20.71 -9.45 -22.95
N GLU A 58 21.30 -8.25 -23.01
CA GLU A 58 22.73 -8.11 -22.77
C GLU A 58 23.09 -8.44 -21.32
N TRP A 59 22.25 -7.97 -20.38
CA TRP A 59 22.51 -8.23 -18.97
C TRP A 59 22.47 -9.73 -18.67
N VAL A 60 21.48 -10.44 -19.22
CA VAL A 60 21.35 -11.86 -18.99
C VAL A 60 22.56 -12.61 -19.55
N ALA A 61 22.98 -12.26 -20.77
CA ALA A 61 24.14 -12.92 -21.36
C ALA A 61 25.39 -12.72 -20.51
N ALA A 62 25.60 -11.51 -20.02
CA ALA A 62 26.77 -11.25 -19.18
C ALA A 62 26.68 -11.97 -17.85
N ARG A 63 25.49 -12.01 -17.24
CA ARG A 63 25.33 -12.64 -15.95
C ARG A 63 25.50 -14.15 -16.05
N LYS A 64 25.07 -14.76 -17.15
CA LYS A 64 25.30 -16.20 -17.35
C LYS A 64 26.78 -16.53 -17.35
N GLU A 65 27.61 -15.62 -17.85
CA GLU A 65 29.05 -15.84 -17.84
C GLU A 65 29.64 -15.67 -16.45
N SER A 66 29.21 -14.62 -15.73
CA SER A 66 29.79 -14.33 -14.41
C SER A 66 29.21 -15.20 -13.31
N GLN A 67 28.00 -15.70 -13.49
CA GLN A 67 27.33 -16.53 -12.49
C GLN A 67 26.56 -17.64 -13.21
N PRO A 68 27.27 -18.64 -13.76
CA PRO A 68 26.59 -19.66 -14.57
C PRO A 68 25.52 -20.41 -13.80
N LEU A 69 24.47 -20.82 -14.49
CA LEU A 69 23.39 -21.58 -13.85
C LEU A 69 23.94 -22.82 -13.17
N ALA A 70 24.90 -23.50 -13.80
CA ALA A 70 25.47 -24.73 -13.22
C ALA A 70 26.11 -24.48 -11.86
N SER A 71 26.50 -23.22 -11.57
CA SER A 71 27.16 -22.93 -10.30
C SER A 71 26.20 -22.90 -9.13
N PHE A 72 24.87 -22.80 -9.36
CA PHE A 72 23.93 -22.74 -8.24
C PHE A 72 22.67 -23.57 -8.44
N GLN A 73 22.41 -24.10 -9.62
CA GLN A 73 21.13 -24.77 -9.91
C GLN A 73 20.86 -25.94 -8.99
N ASP A 74 21.88 -26.77 -8.74
CA ASP A 74 21.66 -27.98 -7.94
C ASP A 74 21.38 -27.69 -6.47
N ALA A 75 21.72 -26.51 -5.99
CA ALA A 75 21.49 -26.12 -4.60
C ALA A 75 20.13 -25.49 -4.37
N LEU A 76 19.37 -25.23 -5.43
CA LEU A 76 18.07 -24.58 -5.27
C LEU A 76 17.06 -25.48 -4.60
N THR A 77 16.22 -24.86 -3.75
CA THR A 77 15.06 -25.53 -3.18
C THR A 77 13.83 -24.72 -3.50
N PRO A 78 12.67 -25.38 -3.68
CA PRO A 78 11.45 -24.63 -3.97
C PRO A 78 11.07 -23.71 -2.82
N SER A 79 10.37 -22.62 -3.16
CA SER A 79 9.83 -21.75 -2.15
C SER A 79 8.76 -22.49 -1.35
N ASP A 80 8.71 -22.21 -0.04
CA ASP A 80 7.68 -22.78 0.82
C ASP A 80 6.64 -21.73 1.22
N ARG A 81 6.62 -20.56 0.56
CA ARG A 81 5.62 -19.53 0.79
C ARG A 81 4.61 -19.54 -0.32
N ASP A 82 3.33 -19.36 0.04
CA ASP A 82 2.25 -19.48 -0.92
C ASP A 82 1.78 -18.07 -1.33
N PHE A 83 2.49 -17.47 -2.26
CA PHE A 83 2.19 -16.13 -2.74
C PHE A 83 0.73 -16.03 -3.22
N GLU A 84 0.30 -16.96 -4.07
CA GLU A 84 -1.05 -16.94 -4.60
C GLU A 84 -2.08 -17.14 -3.49
N GLY A 85 -1.86 -18.11 -2.62
CA GLY A 85 -2.79 -18.39 -1.53
C GLY A 85 -2.91 -17.21 -0.58
N ASP A 86 -1.80 -16.54 -0.29
CA ASP A 86 -1.85 -15.37 0.58
C ASP A 86 -2.65 -14.25 -0.05
N LEU A 87 -2.57 -14.07 -1.36
CA LEU A 87 -3.34 -13.04 -2.04
C LEU A 87 -4.84 -13.35 -2.05
N ARG A 88 -5.22 -14.63 -1.95
CA ARG A 88 -6.63 -15.00 -1.94
C ARG A 88 -7.30 -14.78 -0.60
N GLN A 89 -6.52 -14.67 0.48
CA GLN A 89 -7.07 -14.53 1.81
C GLN A 89 -7.60 -13.12 2.05
N GLY A 90 -8.48 -13.01 3.04
CA GLY A 90 -8.92 -11.72 3.53
C GLY A 90 -9.64 -10.89 2.48
N SER A 91 -9.57 -9.57 2.69
CA SER A 91 -10.22 -8.63 1.78
C SER A 91 -9.14 -7.97 0.89
N THR A 92 -9.00 -6.67 0.95
CA THR A 92 -8.05 -5.98 0.09
C THR A 92 -6.61 -6.35 0.46
N ARG A 93 -5.81 -6.70 -0.54
CA ARG A 93 -4.43 -7.12 -0.33
C ARG A 93 -3.47 -6.08 -0.90
N PHE A 94 -2.29 -5.98 -0.31
CA PHE A 94 -1.30 -5.01 -0.75
C PHE A 94 0.03 -5.68 -1.02
N ILE A 95 0.56 -5.43 -2.22
CA ILE A 95 1.93 -5.77 -2.57
C ILE A 95 2.68 -4.44 -2.56
N LEU A 96 3.54 -4.24 -1.57
CA LEU A 96 4.23 -2.97 -1.40
C LEU A 96 5.63 -3.09 -1.98
N GLU A 97 6.03 -2.08 -2.75
CA GLU A 97 7.20 -2.22 -3.61
C GLU A 97 8.37 -1.38 -3.15
N CYS A 98 9.53 -2.03 -3.05
CA CYS A 98 10.82 -1.36 -2.84
C CYS A 98 11.34 -0.94 -4.20
N LYS A 99 11.46 0.35 -4.44
CA LYS A 99 11.87 0.86 -5.74
C LYS A 99 12.74 2.10 -5.55
N LYS A 100 13.99 2.02 -5.96
CA LYS A 100 14.88 3.16 -5.83
C LYS A 100 14.70 4.17 -6.96
N ALA A 101 14.47 3.68 -8.17
CA ALA A 101 14.38 4.53 -9.35
C ALA A 101 13.50 3.88 -10.40
N SER A 102 13.07 4.65 -11.40
CA SER A 102 12.29 4.12 -12.50
C SER A 102 12.53 4.95 -13.76
N PRO A 103 12.19 4.42 -14.95
CA PRO A 103 12.34 5.20 -16.18
C PRO A 103 11.48 6.45 -16.21
N SER A 104 10.31 6.43 -15.61
CA SER A 104 9.39 7.57 -15.65
C SER A 104 9.77 8.66 -14.66
N LYS A 105 10.40 8.31 -13.52
CA LYS A 105 10.62 9.27 -12.45
C LYS A 105 12.11 9.48 -12.11
N GLY A 106 13.02 8.70 -12.70
CA GLY A 106 14.43 8.77 -12.33
C GLY A 106 14.63 8.28 -10.90
N LEU A 107 15.58 8.90 -10.19
CA LEU A 107 15.85 8.53 -8.80
C LEU A 107 14.66 8.97 -7.92
N ILE A 108 14.08 8.02 -7.21
CA ILE A 108 12.90 8.28 -6.37
C ILE A 108 13.30 8.40 -4.91
N ARG A 109 14.17 7.49 -4.43
CA ARG A 109 14.53 7.49 -3.02
C ARG A 109 16.03 7.44 -2.86
N ASN A 110 16.60 8.53 -2.33
CA ASN A 110 18.03 8.67 -2.16
C ASN A 110 18.58 7.74 -1.08
N ASP A 111 17.90 7.70 0.05
CA ASP A 111 18.36 6.90 1.19
C ASP A 111 17.77 5.50 1.14
N PHE A 112 17.95 4.82 0.01
CA PHE A 112 17.34 3.53 -0.21
C PHE A 112 18.04 2.44 0.61
N SER A 113 17.29 1.84 1.54
CA SER A 113 17.75 0.72 2.34
C SER A 113 16.70 -0.36 2.29
N PRO A 114 16.90 -1.42 1.50
CA PRO A 114 15.87 -2.47 1.40
C PRO A 114 15.52 -3.10 2.73
N GLU A 115 16.49 -3.27 3.63
CA GLU A 115 16.21 -3.86 4.92
C GLU A 115 15.29 -2.99 5.76
N ALA A 116 15.55 -1.69 5.82
CA ALA A 116 14.70 -0.78 6.59
C ALA A 116 13.30 -0.69 5.99
N ILE A 117 13.22 -0.66 4.66
CA ILE A 117 11.93 -0.62 3.98
C ILE A 117 11.14 -1.89 4.28
N ALA A 118 11.81 -3.05 4.20
CA ALA A 118 11.14 -4.32 4.45
C ALA A 118 10.65 -4.43 5.90
N ASP A 119 11.39 -3.87 6.85
CA ASP A 119 10.94 -3.87 8.23
C ASP A 119 9.60 -3.13 8.37
N ILE A 120 9.45 -2.01 7.68
CA ILE A 120 8.20 -1.26 7.72
C ILE A 120 7.11 -2.01 6.96
N TYR A 121 7.39 -2.41 5.73
CA TYR A 121 6.39 -3.07 4.87
C TYR A 121 5.87 -4.36 5.49
N GLY A 122 6.71 -5.09 6.21
CA GLY A 122 6.34 -6.39 6.74
C GLY A 122 5.16 -6.36 7.71
N HIS A 123 4.89 -5.21 8.31
CA HIS A 123 3.75 -5.08 9.21
C HIS A 123 2.44 -4.85 8.48
N TYR A 124 2.47 -4.53 7.20
CA TYR A 124 1.27 -4.10 6.48
C TYR A 124 1.02 -4.85 5.18
N ALA A 125 2.05 -5.37 4.55
CA ALA A 125 1.93 -5.94 3.20
C ALA A 125 1.59 -7.42 3.23
N THR A 126 0.85 -7.87 2.21
CA THR A 126 0.68 -9.29 1.96
C THR A 126 1.96 -9.85 1.35
N ALA A 127 2.59 -9.08 0.48
CA ALA A 127 3.86 -9.45 -0.14
C ALA A 127 4.65 -8.18 -0.41
N ILE A 128 5.95 -8.34 -0.55
CA ILE A 128 6.84 -7.22 -0.85
C ILE A 128 7.41 -7.44 -2.24
N SER A 129 7.32 -6.41 -3.09
CA SER A 129 7.86 -6.44 -4.43
C SER A 129 9.20 -5.73 -4.43
N VAL A 130 10.21 -6.34 -5.05
CA VAL A 130 11.55 -5.76 -5.09
C VAL A 130 12.00 -5.68 -6.54
N LEU A 131 12.33 -4.47 -6.99
CA LEU A 131 12.88 -4.26 -8.33
C LEU A 131 14.31 -4.76 -8.36
N THR A 132 14.60 -5.65 -9.29
CA THR A 132 15.95 -6.20 -9.42
C THR A 132 16.64 -5.76 -10.70
N ASP A 133 15.96 -5.02 -11.59
CA ASP A 133 16.60 -4.47 -12.79
C ASP A 133 17.60 -3.40 -12.43
N GLU A 134 18.85 -3.55 -12.87
CA GLU A 134 19.92 -2.65 -12.46
C GLU A 134 19.93 -1.36 -13.28
N LYS A 135 19.81 -1.45 -14.59
CA LYS A 135 20.05 -0.30 -15.45
C LYS A 135 18.96 0.77 -15.35
N PHE A 136 17.69 0.37 -15.37
CA PHE A 136 16.60 1.33 -15.45
C PHE A 136 15.92 1.58 -14.11
N PHE A 137 16.09 0.69 -13.13
CA PHE A 137 15.44 0.83 -11.82
C PHE A 137 16.44 0.89 -10.68
N GLN A 138 17.74 0.81 -10.97
CA GLN A 138 18.79 0.79 -9.96
C GLN A 138 18.56 -0.29 -8.91
N GLY A 139 18.07 -1.43 -9.36
CA GLY A 139 17.80 -2.56 -8.48
C GLY A 139 18.96 -3.54 -8.46
N ASP A 140 18.78 -4.62 -7.72
CA ASP A 140 19.78 -5.66 -7.61
C ASP A 140 19.12 -6.91 -7.08
N PHE A 141 19.50 -8.08 -7.61
CA PHE A 141 19.00 -9.34 -7.07
C PHE A 141 19.35 -9.49 -5.59
N ALA A 142 20.44 -8.91 -5.15
CA ALA A 142 20.83 -8.98 -3.74
C ALA A 142 19.83 -8.26 -2.82
N PHE A 143 18.95 -7.42 -3.34
CA PHE A 143 17.94 -6.76 -2.52
C PHE A 143 16.81 -7.71 -2.08
N LEU A 144 16.71 -8.88 -2.71
CA LEU A 144 15.64 -9.83 -2.33
C LEU A 144 15.93 -10.44 -0.97
N UNK A 145 15.81 -10.00 -0.20
CA UNK A 145 16.15 -10.48 1.10
C UNK A 145 15.03 -10.84 1.99
N UNK A 146 13.50 -10.72 2.18
CA UNK A 146 12.42 -10.98 3.05
C UNK A 146 11.33 -11.75 2.46
N PRO A 147 7.01 -12.85 2.18
CA PRO A 147 6.87 -13.32 0.76
C PRO A 147 7.32 -12.24 -0.20
N VAL A 148 8.28 -12.56 -1.07
CA VAL A 148 8.95 -11.57 -1.89
C VAL A 148 8.69 -11.85 -3.36
N LEU A 149 8.22 -10.82 -4.06
CA LEU A 149 8.04 -10.84 -5.51
C LEU A 149 9.27 -10.21 -6.17
N CYS A 150 9.95 -10.98 -7.00
CA CYS A 150 11.06 -10.46 -7.81
C CYS A 150 10.46 -9.77 -9.03
N LYS A 151 10.57 -8.44 -9.05
CA LYS A 151 9.98 -7.67 -10.14
C LYS A 151 11.06 -7.24 -11.10
N ASP A 152 11.12 -7.95 -12.21
CA ASP A 152 12.14 -7.73 -13.23
C ASP A 152 11.52 -8.06 -14.59
N PHE A 153 12.27 -7.80 -15.63
CA PHE A 153 11.85 -8.12 -16.99
C PHE A 153 12.39 -9.50 -17.31
N MET A 154 11.55 -10.51 -17.11
CA MET A 154 11.96 -11.90 -17.29
C MET A 154 11.86 -12.28 -18.75
N ILE A 155 12.98 -12.66 -19.33
CA ILE A 155 13.06 -13.02 -20.75
C ILE A 155 13.69 -14.39 -20.98
N ASP A 156 14.20 -15.02 -19.92
CA ASP A 156 15.02 -16.20 -20.05
C ASP A 156 14.84 -17.06 -18.80
N PRO A 157 14.69 -18.37 -18.93
CA PRO A 157 14.56 -19.23 -17.73
C PRO A 157 15.67 -19.03 -16.71
N TYR A 158 16.86 -18.66 -17.17
CA TYR A 158 17.97 -18.39 -16.26
C TYR A 158 17.56 -17.41 -15.15
N GLN A 159 16.82 -16.37 -15.52
CA GLN A 159 16.41 -15.36 -14.53
C GLN A 159 15.47 -15.93 -13.48
N VAL A 160 14.65 -16.91 -13.85
CA VAL A 160 13.73 -17.52 -12.89
C VAL A 160 14.52 -18.33 -11.85
N TYR A 161 15.51 -19.09 -12.32
CA TYR A 161 16.40 -19.80 -11.38
C TYR A 161 17.16 -18.81 -10.50
N LEU A 162 17.65 -17.72 -11.10
CA LEU A 162 18.40 -16.72 -10.34
C LEU A 162 17.53 -16.08 -9.27
N ALA A 163 16.29 -15.78 -9.60
CA ALA A 163 15.38 -15.21 -8.60
C ALA A 163 15.22 -16.15 -7.41
N ARG A 164 15.02 -17.45 -7.68
CA ARG A 164 14.89 -18.38 -6.56
C ARG A 164 16.19 -18.52 -5.79
N HIS A 165 17.31 -18.46 -6.48
CA HIS A 165 18.61 -18.49 -5.81
C HIS A 165 18.73 -17.37 -4.78
N TYR A 166 18.20 -16.19 -5.09
CA TYR A 166 18.20 -15.06 -4.16
C TYR A 166 16.94 -15.01 -3.29
N GLN A 167 16.22 -16.13 -3.19
CA GLN A 167 15.14 -16.34 -2.21
C GLN A 167 13.79 -15.68 -2.58
N ALA A 168 13.58 -15.36 -3.84
CA ALA A 168 12.26 -14.87 -4.27
C ALA A 168 11.21 -15.97 -4.07
N ASP A 169 9.98 -15.55 -3.79
CA ASP A 169 8.85 -16.45 -3.63
C ASP A 169 7.87 -16.32 -4.79
N ALA A 170 8.04 -15.32 -5.63
CA ALA A 170 7.21 -15.08 -6.80
C ALA A 170 7.99 -14.29 -7.83
N ILE A 171 7.54 -14.36 -9.08
CA ILE A 171 8.13 -13.58 -10.16
C ILE A 171 7.04 -12.88 -10.96
N LEU A 172 7.46 -11.89 -11.74
CA LEU A 172 6.59 -11.18 -12.67
C LEU A 172 6.83 -11.71 -14.07
N LEU A 173 5.76 -12.06 -14.79
CA LEU A 173 5.85 -12.39 -16.21
C LEU A 173 4.94 -11.43 -16.96
N MET A 174 5.51 -10.73 -17.95
CA MET A 174 4.81 -9.66 -18.67
C MET A 174 4.41 -10.13 -20.06
N LEU A 175 3.12 -10.14 -20.35
CA LEU A 175 2.65 -10.56 -21.67
C LEU A 175 2.93 -9.52 -22.74
N SER A 176 3.24 -8.27 -22.34
CA SER A 176 3.72 -7.30 -23.33
C SER A 176 5.12 -7.66 -23.84
N VAL A 177 5.87 -8.43 -23.08
CA VAL A 177 7.25 -8.80 -23.42
C VAL A 177 7.32 -10.21 -23.99
N LEU A 178 6.57 -11.15 -23.44
CA LEU A 178 6.68 -12.56 -23.76
C LEU A 178 5.63 -13.03 -24.75
N THR A 179 6.05 -13.88 -25.67
CA THR A 179 5.09 -14.67 -26.45
C THR A 179 4.46 -15.72 -25.55
N ASP A 180 3.40 -16.38 -26.05
CA ASP A 180 2.80 -17.47 -25.29
C ASP A 180 3.81 -18.58 -25.03
N GLU A 181 4.66 -18.89 -26.02
CA GLU A 181 5.69 -19.89 -25.85
C GLU A 181 6.67 -19.49 -24.75
N GLY A 182 7.10 -18.23 -24.74
CA GLY A 182 8.00 -17.75 -23.71
C GLY A 182 7.36 -17.79 -22.35
N TYR A 183 6.11 -17.37 -22.28
CA TYR A 183 5.38 -17.41 -21.02
C TYR A 183 5.31 -18.81 -20.45
N ARG A 184 4.94 -19.77 -21.31
CA ARG A 184 4.83 -21.16 -20.84
C ARG A 184 6.17 -21.71 -20.36
N ALA A 185 7.25 -21.38 -21.07
CA ALA A 185 8.58 -21.87 -20.68
C ALA A 185 8.98 -21.33 -19.32
N LEU A 186 8.80 -20.04 -19.10
CA LEU A 186 9.20 -19.46 -17.82
C LEU A 186 8.24 -19.87 -16.69
N PHE A 187 6.96 -19.96 -17.00
CA PHE A 187 5.97 -20.40 -16.00
C PHE A 187 6.28 -21.82 -15.51
N LYS A 188 6.69 -22.70 -16.43
CA LYS A 188 7.02 -24.07 -16.05
C LYS A 188 8.16 -24.11 -15.04
N VAL A 189 9.22 -23.34 -15.29
CA VAL A 189 10.33 -23.26 -14.34
C VAL A 189 9.86 -22.70 -13.00
N ALA A 190 9.03 -21.65 -13.04
CA ALA A 190 8.53 -21.06 -11.81
C ALA A 190 7.77 -22.09 -10.99
N LYS A 191 6.92 -22.87 -11.61
CA LYS A 191 6.14 -23.87 -10.87
C LYS A 191 7.03 -24.95 -10.29
N GLU A 192 8.06 -25.36 -11.02
CA GLU A 192 8.99 -26.36 -10.50
C GLU A 192 9.74 -25.84 -9.26
N LEU A 193 9.96 -24.53 -9.19
CA LEU A 193 10.66 -23.94 -8.06
C LEU A 193 9.72 -23.42 -6.98
N GLY A 194 8.43 -23.72 -7.08
CA GLY A 194 7.46 -23.29 -6.08
C GLY A 194 7.19 -21.81 -6.06
N LEU A 195 7.47 -21.11 -7.16
CA LEU A 195 7.27 -19.67 -7.24
C LEU A 195 5.87 -19.33 -7.67
N GLY A 196 5.27 -18.32 -7.04
CA GLY A 196 4.06 -17.72 -7.57
C GLY A 196 4.39 -16.90 -8.80
N VAL A 197 3.38 -16.64 -9.63
CA VAL A 197 3.57 -15.87 -10.85
C VAL A 197 2.52 -14.79 -10.91
N LEU A 198 2.97 -13.53 -10.97
CA LEU A 198 2.11 -12.39 -11.27
C LEU A 198 2.20 -12.18 -12.78
N THR A 199 1.10 -12.41 -13.48
CA THR A 199 1.04 -12.29 -14.93
C THR A 199 0.50 -10.91 -15.28
N GLU A 200 1.35 -10.07 -15.86
CA GLU A 200 0.98 -8.68 -16.11
C GLU A 200 0.41 -8.51 -17.51
N VAL A 201 -0.70 -7.78 -17.58
CA VAL A 201 -1.34 -7.43 -18.84
C VAL A 201 -1.58 -5.92 -18.86
N SER A 202 -1.63 -5.34 -20.07
CA SER A 202 -1.86 -3.91 -20.20
C SER A 202 -2.96 -3.56 -21.19
N ASN A 203 -3.55 -4.56 -21.86
CA ASN A 203 -4.63 -4.31 -22.82
C ASN A 203 -5.49 -5.56 -22.96
N GLU A 204 -6.54 -5.44 -23.77
CA GLU A 204 -7.50 -6.54 -23.93
C GLU A 204 -6.88 -7.77 -24.58
N GLU A 205 -6.00 -7.57 -25.55
CA GLU A 205 -5.37 -8.72 -26.22
C GLU A 205 -4.53 -9.52 -25.22
N GLU A 206 -3.72 -8.82 -24.42
CA GLU A 206 -2.91 -9.51 -23.42
C GLU A 206 -3.78 -10.16 -22.36
N LEU A 207 -4.89 -9.53 -22.01
CA LEU A 207 -5.80 -10.14 -21.04
C LEU A 207 -6.39 -11.44 -21.57
N THR A 208 -6.82 -11.46 -22.82
CA THR A 208 -7.35 -12.68 -23.43
C THR A 208 -6.30 -13.78 -23.38
N ARG A 209 -5.05 -13.45 -23.70
CA ARG A 209 -3.97 -14.42 -23.63
C ARG A 209 -3.77 -14.93 -22.19
N ALA A 210 -3.79 -14.03 -21.21
CA ALA A 210 -3.58 -14.43 -19.82
C ALA A 210 -4.67 -15.40 -19.37
N ILE A 211 -5.92 -15.11 -19.73
CA ILE A 211 -7.03 -15.99 -19.38
C ILE A 211 -6.86 -17.35 -20.04
N ASP A 212 -6.55 -17.36 -21.33
CA ASP A 212 -6.37 -18.61 -22.06
C ASP A 212 -5.18 -19.42 -21.56
N LEU A 213 -4.13 -18.74 -21.12
CA LEU A 213 -2.94 -19.41 -20.59
C LEU A 213 -3.16 -19.94 -19.19
N GLY A 214 -4.30 -19.63 -18.56
CA GLY A 214 -4.59 -20.11 -17.24
C GLY A 214 -3.90 -19.37 -16.12
N ALA A 215 -3.49 -18.11 -16.35
CA ALA A 215 -2.80 -17.33 -15.34
C ALA A 215 -3.66 -17.19 -14.09
N PRO A 216 -3.18 -17.63 -12.91
CA PRO A 216 -4.03 -17.57 -11.72
C PRO A 216 -4.05 -16.19 -11.06
N VAL A 217 -3.00 -15.40 -11.20
CA VAL A 217 -2.92 -14.05 -10.66
C VAL A 217 -2.62 -13.12 -11.82
N ILE A 218 -3.56 -12.23 -12.11
CA ILE A 218 -3.44 -11.34 -13.26
C ILE A 218 -3.26 -9.91 -12.75
N GLY A 219 -2.14 -9.30 -13.12
CA GLY A 219 -1.85 -7.92 -12.78
C GLY A 219 -2.20 -7.02 -13.94
N ILE A 220 -3.06 -6.03 -13.68
CA ILE A 220 -3.42 -5.05 -14.70
C ILE A 220 -2.55 -3.83 -14.48
N ASN A 221 -1.65 -3.57 -15.43
CA ASN A 221 -0.75 -2.43 -15.32
C ASN A 221 -1.42 -1.20 -15.91
N ASN A 222 -1.73 -0.24 -15.06
CA ASN A 222 -2.35 1.00 -15.50
C ASN A 222 -1.39 1.92 -16.23
N ARG A 223 -0.08 1.66 -16.14
CA ARG A 223 0.92 2.39 -16.91
C ARG A 223 1.34 1.58 -18.12
N ASP A 224 1.39 2.25 -19.26
CA ASP A 224 1.87 1.61 -20.47
C ASP A 224 3.37 1.91 -20.60
N LEU A 225 4.21 0.90 -20.47
CA LEU A 225 5.65 1.11 -20.53
C LEU A 225 6.14 1.45 -21.95
N ARG A 226 5.27 1.37 -22.95
CA ARG A 226 5.62 1.81 -24.29
C ARG A 226 5.74 3.34 -24.35
N ASP A 227 4.83 4.06 -23.66
CA ASP A 227 4.83 5.53 -23.66
C ASP A 227 4.74 6.15 -22.29
N LEU A 228 4.71 5.34 -21.22
CA LEU A 228 4.69 5.75 -19.81
C LEU A 228 3.40 6.45 -19.37
N SER A 229 2.34 6.41 -20.19
CA SER A 229 1.06 6.98 -19.77
C SER A 229 0.38 6.10 -18.72
N VAL A 230 -0.44 6.73 -17.84
CA VAL A 230 -1.15 6.03 -16.77
C VAL A 230 -2.64 6.28 -16.90
N ASP A 231 -3.44 5.20 -16.81
CA ASP A 231 -4.89 5.31 -16.89
C ASP A 231 -5.51 4.30 -15.92
N LEU A 232 -5.99 4.77 -14.78
CA LEU A 232 -6.56 3.88 -13.75
C LEU A 232 -7.86 3.24 -14.22
N ALA A 233 -8.54 3.80 -15.21
CA ALA A 233 -9.75 3.18 -15.74
C ALA A 233 -9.46 1.84 -16.40
N ARG A 234 -8.21 1.58 -16.75
CA ARG A 234 -7.84 0.31 -17.34
C ARG A 234 -8.17 -0.87 -16.43
N THR A 235 -7.90 -0.74 -15.11
CA THR A 235 -8.23 -1.81 -14.18
C THR A 235 -9.72 -2.11 -14.21
N GLN A 236 -10.56 -1.08 -14.16
CA GLN A 236 -11.99 -1.29 -14.15
C GLN A 236 -12.47 -1.95 -15.43
N GLN A 237 -11.95 -1.48 -16.57
CA GLN A 237 -12.36 -2.01 -17.86
C GLN A 237 -11.95 -3.47 -18.03
N LEU A 238 -10.72 -3.80 -17.71
CA LEU A 238 -10.22 -5.14 -17.96
C LEU A 238 -10.71 -6.14 -16.91
N ALA A 239 -10.84 -5.72 -15.65
CA ALA A 239 -11.24 -6.64 -14.61
C ALA A 239 -12.62 -7.22 -14.86
N ALA A 240 -13.49 -6.49 -15.53
CA ALA A 240 -14.84 -6.97 -15.81
C ALA A 240 -14.84 -8.26 -16.63
N ARG A 241 -13.78 -8.51 -17.39
CA ARG A 241 -13.68 -9.70 -18.24
C ARG A 241 -13.01 -10.88 -17.57
N ILE A 242 -12.46 -10.71 -16.36
CA ILE A 242 -11.67 -11.77 -15.75
C ILE A 242 -12.55 -12.73 -14.96
N PRO A 243 -12.38 -14.04 -15.16
CA PRO A 243 -13.19 -15.01 -14.40
C PRO A 243 -12.96 -14.86 -12.90
N GLY A 244 -13.98 -15.19 -12.12
CA GLY A 244 -13.96 -14.97 -10.68
C GLY A 244 -12.97 -15.84 -9.93
N ASP A 245 -12.42 -16.89 -10.53
CA ASP A 245 -11.47 -17.73 -9.84
C ASP A 245 -10.03 -17.22 -9.96
N ARG A 246 -9.83 -16.11 -10.65
CA ARG A 246 -8.50 -15.52 -10.77
C ARG A 246 -8.34 -14.38 -9.78
N VAL A 247 -7.12 -14.16 -9.34
CA VAL A 247 -6.81 -13.01 -8.47
C VAL A 247 -6.43 -11.84 -9.37
N VAL A 248 -7.01 -10.67 -9.13
CA VAL A 248 -6.75 -9.47 -9.92
C VAL A 248 -5.97 -8.47 -9.08
N ILE A 249 -4.82 -8.03 -9.58
CA ILE A 249 -3.98 -7.03 -8.91
C ILE A 249 -3.90 -5.80 -9.83
N SER A 250 -4.17 -4.63 -9.26
CA SER A 250 -4.03 -3.37 -10.00
C SER A 250 -2.64 -2.80 -9.74
N GLU A 251 -1.91 -2.45 -10.80
CA GLU A 251 -0.53 -1.97 -10.70
C GLU A 251 -0.42 -0.60 -11.31
N SER A 252 0.41 0.24 -10.69
CA SER A 252 0.80 1.57 -11.16
C SER A 252 -0.30 2.61 -10.99
N GLY A 253 0.12 3.77 -10.59
CA GLY A 253 -0.78 4.92 -10.51
C GLY A 253 -1.59 5.01 -9.24
N ILE A 254 -1.40 4.11 -8.30
CA ILE A 254 -2.11 4.19 -7.02
C ILE A 254 -1.30 5.07 -6.09
N ASN A 255 -1.84 6.23 -5.76
CA ASN A 255 -1.17 7.20 -4.91
C ASN A 255 -1.91 7.46 -3.60
N HIS A 256 -3.20 7.17 -3.53
CA HIS A 256 -4.03 7.49 -2.38
C HIS A 256 -4.98 6.36 -2.06
N ARG A 257 -5.37 6.27 -0.79
CA ARG A 257 -6.35 5.28 -0.38
C ARG A 257 -7.69 5.45 -1.10
N ALA A 258 -8.05 6.68 -1.48
CA ALA A 258 -9.30 6.88 -2.22
C ALA A 258 -9.32 6.09 -3.52
N GLN A 259 -8.17 5.98 -4.19
CA GLN A 259 -8.09 5.18 -5.41
C GLN A 259 -8.26 3.70 -5.12
N VAL A 260 -7.70 3.23 -3.99
CA VAL A 260 -7.91 1.85 -3.57
C VAL A 260 -9.39 1.60 -3.31
N ALA A 261 -10.03 2.52 -2.59
CA ALA A 261 -11.46 2.38 -2.29
C ALA A 261 -12.30 2.33 -3.56
N ALA A 262 -11.95 3.14 -4.56
CA ALA A 262 -12.70 3.16 -5.81
C ALA A 262 -12.51 1.88 -6.62
N LEU A 263 -11.33 1.26 -6.53
CA LEU A 263 -11.01 0.12 -7.37
C LEU A 263 -11.14 -1.23 -6.66
N ARG A 264 -11.40 -1.25 -5.35
CA ARG A 264 -11.38 -2.53 -4.61
C ARG A 264 -12.48 -3.50 -5.04
N HIS A 265 -13.50 -3.02 -5.70
CA HIS A 265 -14.54 -3.91 -6.22
C HIS A 265 -14.12 -4.56 -7.53
N HIS A 266 -13.04 -4.09 -8.12
CA HIS A 266 -12.54 -4.61 -9.39
C HIS A 266 -11.22 -5.36 -9.24
N ALA A 267 -10.49 -5.12 -8.16
CA ALA A 267 -9.20 -5.76 -7.93
C ALA A 267 -9.14 -6.28 -6.51
N LYS A 268 -8.59 -7.48 -6.36
CA LYS A 268 -8.38 -8.05 -5.04
C LYS A 268 -7.25 -7.36 -4.31
N GLY A 269 -6.25 -6.89 -5.04
CA GLY A 269 -5.11 -6.26 -4.43
C GLY A 269 -4.47 -5.19 -5.30
N PHE A 270 -3.50 -4.52 -4.71
CA PHE A 270 -2.85 -3.37 -5.32
C PHE A 270 -1.35 -3.46 -5.13
N LEU A 271 -0.61 -3.19 -6.20
CA LEU A 271 0.85 -3.11 -6.14
C LEU A 271 1.21 -1.62 -6.15
N VAL A 272 1.85 -1.16 -5.08
CA VAL A 272 2.10 0.27 -4.87
C VAL A 272 3.57 0.48 -4.52
N GLY A 273 4.21 1.41 -5.18
CA GLY A 273 5.61 1.65 -4.92
C GLY A 273 6.04 3.11 -5.01
N SER A 274 5.91 3.74 -6.17
CA SER A 274 6.50 5.06 -6.38
C SER A 274 5.99 6.10 -5.39
N SER A 275 4.69 6.10 -5.12
CA SER A 275 4.13 7.10 -4.21
C SER A 275 4.64 6.91 -2.78
N LEU A 276 4.85 5.65 -2.37
CA LEU A 276 5.38 5.39 -1.04
C LEU A 276 6.86 5.75 -0.95
N MET A 277 7.63 5.37 -1.97
CA MET A 277 9.07 5.64 -1.95
C MET A 277 9.39 7.12 -1.97
N ALA A 278 8.48 7.94 -2.47
CA ALA A 278 8.69 9.38 -2.53
C ALA A 278 8.47 10.06 -1.17
N GLU A 279 7.89 9.36 -0.20
CA GLU A 279 7.56 9.97 1.08
C GLU A 279 8.70 9.86 2.08
N PRO A 280 9.07 10.96 2.74
CA PRO A 280 10.14 10.87 3.74
C PRO A 280 9.77 10.00 4.94
N ASP A 281 8.52 10.09 5.42
CA ASP A 281 8.06 9.24 6.52
C ASP A 281 7.31 8.06 5.90
N LEU A 282 8.04 6.98 5.64
CA LEU A 282 7.48 5.85 4.93
C LEU A 282 6.40 5.14 5.74
N GLU A 283 6.62 4.98 7.05
CA GLU A 283 5.63 4.26 7.83
C GLU A 283 4.29 5.01 7.87
N ALA A 284 4.33 6.33 7.99
CA ALA A 284 3.10 7.12 7.96
C ALA A 284 2.41 6.97 6.59
N ALA A 285 3.19 6.98 5.50
CA ALA A 285 2.62 6.84 4.18
C ALA A 285 1.95 5.48 3.99
N VAL A 286 2.57 4.42 4.49
CA VAL A 286 1.98 3.09 4.40
C VAL A 286 0.69 3.01 5.19
N ARG A 287 0.68 3.58 6.40
CA ARG A 287 -0.52 3.58 7.22
C ARG A 287 -1.67 4.32 6.53
N LYS A 288 -1.37 5.47 5.93
CA LYS A 288 -2.40 6.24 5.22
C LYS A 288 -3.00 5.42 4.09
N LEU A 289 -2.17 4.67 3.40
CA LEU A 289 -2.65 3.87 2.27
C LEU A 289 -3.43 2.64 2.73
N VAL A 290 -2.88 1.89 3.66
CA VAL A 290 -3.41 0.57 4.01
C VAL A 290 -4.57 0.67 4.99
N LEU A 291 -4.48 1.56 5.97
CA LEU A 291 -5.48 1.68 7.02
C LEU A 291 -6.35 2.91 6.90
N GLY A 292 -5.86 3.95 6.24
CA GLY A 292 -6.53 5.24 6.20
C GLY A 292 -5.83 6.24 7.10
N GLN A 293 -6.23 7.50 6.99
CA GLN A 293 -5.62 8.59 7.75
C GLN A 293 -6.35 8.75 9.08
N ASN A 294 -6.16 7.78 9.96
CA ASN A 294 -6.99 7.64 11.13
C ASN A 294 -6.41 8.35 12.33
N LYS A 295 -7.30 8.81 13.21
CA LYS A 295 -6.98 9.65 14.35
C LYS A 295 -7.50 9.00 15.62
N VAL A 296 -6.73 9.13 16.70
CA VAL A 296 -7.20 8.80 18.04
C VAL A 296 -7.19 10.09 18.84
N CYS A 297 -8.35 10.52 19.29
CA CYS A 297 -8.51 11.82 19.91
C CYS A 297 -8.63 11.70 21.42
N GLY A 298 -8.41 12.82 22.10
CA GLY A 298 -8.57 12.87 23.55
C GLY A 298 -7.44 12.22 24.31
N LEU A 299 -6.25 12.27 23.76
CA LEU A 299 -5.07 11.69 24.42
C LEU A 299 -4.65 12.52 25.62
N THR A 300 -4.44 11.86 26.76
CA THR A 300 -4.01 12.52 27.98
C THR A 300 -2.76 11.88 28.59
N ARG A 301 -2.30 10.73 28.06
CA ARG A 301 -1.17 10.00 28.62
C ARG A 301 -0.23 9.56 27.50
N PRO A 302 1.08 9.60 27.73
CA PRO A 302 2.01 9.16 26.69
C PRO A 302 1.86 7.68 26.33
N GLU A 303 1.49 6.81 27.27
CA GLU A 303 1.29 5.41 26.96
C GLU A 303 0.10 5.22 26.02
N ASP A 304 -0.89 6.10 26.06
CA ASP A 304 -2.02 6.01 25.14
C ASP A 304 -1.64 6.50 23.75
N ALA A 305 -0.77 7.51 23.68
CA ALA A 305 -0.22 7.90 22.38
C ALA A 305 0.57 6.75 21.75
N ALA A 306 1.36 6.07 22.58
CA ALA A 306 2.14 4.93 22.11
C ALA A 306 1.23 3.80 21.62
N ALA A 307 0.15 3.52 22.36
CA ALA A 307 -0.77 2.46 21.96
C ALA A 307 -1.49 2.80 20.66
N ALA A 308 -1.90 4.07 20.49
CA ALA A 308 -2.55 4.49 19.28
C ALA A 308 -1.60 4.36 18.08
N HIS A 309 -0.36 4.79 18.26
CA HIS A 309 0.65 4.68 17.22
C HIS A 309 0.90 3.23 16.85
N GLN A 310 1.04 2.37 17.86
CA GLN A 310 1.30 0.96 17.59
C GLN A 310 0.13 0.30 16.86
N ALA A 311 -1.10 0.74 17.14
CA ALA A 311 -2.27 0.19 16.46
C ALA A 311 -2.35 0.59 15.00
N GLY A 312 -1.77 1.73 14.62
CA GLY A 312 -1.77 2.17 13.23
C GLY A 312 -2.30 3.57 13.00
N ALA A 313 -2.54 4.34 14.05
CA ALA A 313 -3.02 5.71 13.88
C ALA A 313 -1.95 6.59 13.24
N VAL A 314 -2.42 7.59 12.49
CA VAL A 314 -1.58 8.63 11.92
C VAL A 314 -1.63 9.88 12.78
N PHE A 315 -2.82 10.22 13.27
CA PHE A 315 -3.05 11.46 14.02
C PHE A 315 -3.36 11.17 15.48
N GLY A 316 -2.90 12.05 16.37
CA GLY A 316 -3.28 12.03 17.76
C GLY A 316 -3.92 13.36 18.14
N GLY A 317 -5.08 13.32 18.77
CA GLY A 317 -5.82 14.52 19.14
C GLY A 317 -5.56 14.93 20.57
N LEU A 318 -5.29 16.23 20.77
CA LEU A 318 -5.07 16.84 22.08
C LEU A 318 -6.14 17.89 22.27
N ILE A 319 -6.93 17.77 23.34
CA ILE A 319 -8.11 18.61 23.53
C ILE A 319 -7.76 19.76 24.45
N PHE A 320 -7.80 20.97 23.91
CA PHE A 320 -7.50 22.21 24.65
C PHE A 320 -8.80 22.93 25.02
N VAL A 321 -9.84 22.19 25.35
CA VAL A 321 -11.11 22.72 25.78
C VAL A 321 -11.22 22.45 27.28
N ALA A 322 -11.21 23.53 28.10
CA ALA A 322 -11.02 23.36 29.54
C ALA A 322 -12.13 22.54 30.19
N LYS A 323 -13.33 22.57 29.66
CA LYS A 323 -14.44 21.81 30.26
C LYS A 323 -14.43 20.32 29.92
N SER A 324 -13.60 19.92 28.98
CA SER A 324 -13.56 18.51 28.58
C SER A 324 -12.91 17.67 29.66
N PRO A 325 -13.42 16.45 29.93
CA PRO A 325 -12.72 15.55 30.83
C PRO A 325 -11.40 15.06 30.27
N ARG A 326 -11.13 15.34 28.98
CA ARG A 326 -9.87 14.95 28.33
C ARG A 326 -8.96 16.15 28.10
N TYR A 327 -9.22 17.25 28.80
CA TYR A 327 -8.44 18.48 28.64
C TYR A 327 -6.97 18.27 28.97
N VAL A 328 -6.09 18.85 28.16
CA VAL A 328 -4.67 18.98 28.47
C VAL A 328 -4.23 20.40 28.26
N ASP A 329 -3.32 20.88 29.10
CA ASP A 329 -2.66 22.16 28.84
C ASP A 329 -1.36 21.88 28.05
N ILE A 330 -0.61 22.95 27.76
CA ILE A 330 0.57 22.78 26.92
C ILE A 330 1.61 21.84 27.54
N PRO A 331 1.96 21.98 28.83
CA PRO A 331 2.93 21.01 29.39
C PRO A 331 2.42 19.58 29.36
N ALA A 332 1.15 19.34 29.66
CA ALA A 332 0.60 18.00 29.60
C ALA A 332 0.61 17.46 28.17
N ALA A 333 0.28 18.32 27.20
CA ALA A 333 0.32 17.91 25.81
C ALA A 333 1.73 17.50 25.37
N ARG A 334 2.74 18.28 25.81
CA ARG A 334 4.13 17.90 25.50
C ARG A 334 4.46 16.52 26.03
N ALA A 335 4.01 16.20 27.24
CA ALA A 335 4.26 14.88 27.81
C ALA A 335 3.60 13.79 26.98
N VAL A 336 2.36 14.03 26.54
CA VAL A 336 1.67 13.06 25.68
C VAL A 336 2.43 12.85 24.39
N MET A 337 2.85 13.94 23.76
CA MET A 337 3.52 13.88 22.46
C MET A 337 4.85 13.13 22.54
N ALA A 338 5.48 13.15 23.70
CA ALA A 338 6.73 12.40 23.87
C ALA A 338 6.52 10.89 23.79
N GLY A 339 5.28 10.42 23.89
CA GLY A 339 4.99 9.00 23.88
C GLY A 339 5.02 8.35 22.51
N ALA A 340 4.82 9.11 21.42
CA ALA A 340 4.81 8.51 20.10
C ALA A 340 4.90 9.59 19.02
N PRO A 341 5.45 9.24 17.85
CA PRO A 341 5.59 10.19 16.74
C PRO A 341 4.33 10.25 15.86
N LEU A 342 3.21 10.61 16.46
CA LEU A 342 1.99 10.87 15.71
C LEU A 342 2.04 12.28 15.13
N SER A 343 1.15 12.56 14.17
CA SER A 343 0.89 13.93 13.74
C SER A 343 -0.20 14.46 14.65
N TYR A 344 0.14 15.46 15.47
CA TYR A 344 -0.78 15.87 16.53
C TYR A 344 -1.70 16.99 16.09
N VAL A 345 -2.96 16.87 16.49
CA VAL A 345 -4.05 17.79 16.15
C VAL A 345 -4.57 18.40 17.45
N GLY A 346 -4.54 19.73 17.53
CA GLY A 346 -5.09 20.42 18.70
C GLY A 346 -6.56 20.71 18.48
N VAL A 347 -7.40 20.34 19.44
CA VAL A 347 -8.84 20.56 19.35
C VAL A 347 -9.23 21.75 20.21
N PHE A 348 -9.90 22.72 19.61
CA PHE A 348 -10.29 23.99 20.25
C PHE A 348 -11.77 24.24 20.04
N ARG A 349 -12.35 25.03 20.92
CA ARG A 349 -13.76 25.40 20.80
C ARG A 349 -13.87 26.90 21.09
N ASN A 350 -14.16 27.68 20.06
CA ASN A 350 -14.39 29.12 20.16
C ASN A 350 -13.27 29.87 20.87
N ALA A 351 -12.02 29.42 20.65
CA ALA A 351 -10.86 30.08 21.23
C ALA A 351 -10.48 31.29 20.40
N GLN A 352 -9.70 32.19 21.01
CA GLN A 352 -9.14 33.31 20.26
C GLN A 352 -8.11 32.76 19.26
N PRO A 353 -8.12 33.22 18.00
CA PRO A 353 -7.15 32.71 17.03
C PRO A 353 -5.70 32.88 17.49
N ALA A 354 -5.38 33.97 18.19
CA ALA A 354 -4.00 34.15 18.67
C ALA A 354 -3.61 33.08 19.69
N THR A 355 -4.55 32.63 20.51
CA THR A 355 -4.30 31.58 21.47
C THR A 355 -3.98 30.26 20.75
N ILE A 356 -4.74 29.97 19.71
CA ILE A 356 -4.49 28.76 18.91
C ILE A 356 -3.11 28.83 18.27
N ALA A 357 -2.78 29.97 17.66
CA ALA A 357 -1.49 30.14 17.00
C ALA A 357 -0.35 29.95 17.99
N LYS A 358 -0.49 30.45 19.20
CA LYS A 358 0.54 30.30 20.24
C LYS A 358 0.71 28.83 20.59
N THR A 359 -0.37 28.09 20.71
CA THR A 359 -0.29 26.66 21.03
C THR A 359 0.38 25.89 19.89
N VAL A 360 0.02 26.21 18.64
CA VAL A 360 0.65 25.57 17.49
C VAL A 360 2.16 25.82 17.49
N ASP A 361 2.56 27.06 17.75
CA ASP A 361 3.99 27.38 17.76
C ASP A 361 4.71 26.64 18.89
N ALA A 362 4.09 26.55 20.07
CA ALA A 362 4.73 25.91 21.21
C ALA A 362 4.90 24.42 21.01
N LEU A 363 3.98 23.76 20.34
CA LEU A 363 3.97 22.31 20.27
C LEU A 363 4.32 21.75 18.88
N GLY A 364 4.27 22.57 17.83
CA GLY A 364 4.49 22.07 16.49
C GLY A 364 3.34 21.21 15.99
N LEU A 365 2.10 21.66 16.22
CA LEU A 365 0.95 20.87 15.83
C LEU A 365 0.82 20.78 14.31
N ALA A 366 0.42 19.60 13.82
CA ALA A 366 0.21 19.38 12.40
C ALA A 366 -1.10 19.98 11.92
N ALA A 367 -2.07 20.11 12.80
CA ALA A 367 -3.38 20.65 12.45
C ALA A 367 -4.06 21.18 13.69
N VAL A 368 -5.04 22.05 13.47
CA VAL A 368 -5.97 22.46 14.51
C VAL A 368 -7.37 22.07 14.08
N GLN A 369 -8.17 21.65 15.03
CA GLN A 369 -9.54 21.23 14.79
C GLN A 369 -10.47 22.15 15.57
N LEU A 370 -11.39 22.78 14.86
CA LEU A 370 -12.33 23.75 15.43
C LEU A 370 -13.65 23.05 15.70
N HIS A 371 -13.99 22.92 16.96
CA HIS A 371 -15.13 22.10 17.38
C HIS A 371 -16.29 22.94 17.97
N GLY A 372 -16.33 24.23 17.67
CA GLY A 372 -17.36 25.11 18.17
C GLY A 372 -18.15 25.79 17.06
N ASP A 373 -18.43 27.08 17.25
CA ASP A 373 -19.24 27.82 16.31
C ASP A 373 -18.41 28.62 15.30
N GLU A 374 -17.16 28.31 15.16
CA GLU A 374 -16.25 29.02 14.26
C GLU A 374 -16.78 29.03 12.84
N ASP A 375 -16.92 30.21 12.25
CA ASP A 375 -17.45 30.35 10.91
C ASP A 375 -16.33 30.53 9.89
N ALA A 376 -16.71 30.75 8.63
CA ALA A 376 -15.72 30.87 7.56
C ALA A 376 -14.75 32.02 7.80
N ALA A 377 -15.26 33.14 8.31
CA ALA A 377 -14.40 34.30 8.59
C ALA A 377 -13.37 33.97 9.67
N TYR A 378 -13.79 33.23 10.69
CA TYR A 378 -12.88 32.81 11.74
C TYR A 378 -11.77 31.91 11.15
N VAL A 379 -12.15 30.96 10.30
CA VAL A 379 -11.18 30.06 9.70
C VAL A 379 -10.13 30.83 8.89
N GLU A 380 -10.59 31.82 8.13
CA GLU A 380 -9.66 32.60 7.32
C GLU A 380 -8.75 33.46 8.18
N ALA A 381 -9.28 34.04 9.25
CA ALA A 381 -8.46 34.83 10.16
C ALA A 381 -7.41 33.95 10.85
N LEU A 382 -7.80 32.72 11.22
CA LEU A 382 -6.87 31.82 11.86
C LEU A 382 -5.78 31.40 10.88
N ARG A 383 -6.16 31.12 9.64
CA ARG A 383 -5.17 30.66 8.65
C ARG A 383 -4.05 31.68 8.47
N ALA A 384 -4.37 32.95 8.57
CA ALA A 384 -3.37 34.01 8.40
C ALA A 384 -2.32 33.96 9.52
N LEU A 385 -2.64 33.38 10.67
CA LEU A 385 -1.74 33.34 11.82
C LEU A 385 -0.95 32.04 11.94
N LEU A 386 -1.31 31.00 11.17
CA LEU A 386 -0.70 29.70 11.34
C LEU A 386 0.43 29.46 10.35
N PRO A 387 1.40 28.63 10.70
CA PRO A 387 2.41 28.22 9.70
C PRO A 387 1.78 27.56 8.50
N ALA A 388 2.43 27.67 7.35
CA ALA A 388 1.86 27.17 6.10
C ALA A 388 1.55 25.68 6.14
N GLY A 389 2.30 24.91 6.88
CA GLY A 389 2.09 23.46 6.93
C GLY A 389 1.03 23.01 7.91
N CYS A 390 0.46 23.92 8.70
CA CYS A 390 -0.52 23.52 9.71
C CYS A 390 -1.92 23.58 9.11
N GLN A 391 -2.62 22.46 9.12
CA GLN A 391 -3.96 22.38 8.55
C GLN A 391 -5.00 22.91 9.52
N ILE A 392 -6.13 23.32 8.98
CA ILE A 392 -7.30 23.69 9.77
C ILE A 392 -8.42 22.72 9.42
N TRP A 393 -8.92 22.03 10.42
CA TRP A 393 -10.06 21.11 10.30
C TRP A 393 -11.26 21.72 11.00
N LYS A 394 -12.45 21.55 10.41
CA LYS A 394 -13.66 22.05 11.03
C LYS A 394 -14.58 20.89 11.36
N ALA A 395 -14.97 20.77 12.62
CA ALA A 395 -15.93 19.74 13.05
C ALA A 395 -17.33 20.25 12.79
N VAL A 396 -18.17 19.38 12.22
CA VAL A 396 -19.55 19.71 11.88
C VAL A 396 -20.44 18.65 12.52
N GLY A 397 -21.41 19.08 13.33
CA GLY A 397 -22.31 18.17 13.99
C GLY A 397 -23.42 17.73 13.07
N VAL A 398 -23.69 16.43 13.04
CA VAL A 398 -24.77 15.84 12.26
C VAL A 398 -25.84 15.32 13.21
N THR A 399 -27.06 15.79 13.05
CA THR A 399 -28.17 15.43 13.93
C THR A 399 -28.98 14.31 13.32
N SER A 400 -29.30 13.31 14.14
CA SER A 400 -30.11 12.19 13.70
C SER A 400 -31.47 12.67 13.20
N GLY A 401 -31.88 12.16 12.05
CA GLY A 401 -33.19 12.48 11.49
C GLY A 401 -33.25 13.78 10.74
N GLU A 402 -32.12 14.51 10.64
CA GLU A 402 -32.06 15.77 9.92
C GLU A 402 -31.14 15.65 8.75
N PRO A 403 -31.32 16.48 7.70
CA PRO A 403 -30.40 16.47 6.59
C PRO A 403 -29.02 16.98 7.01
N LEU A 404 -28.01 16.71 6.20
CA LEU A 404 -26.67 17.20 6.48
C LEU A 404 -26.67 18.72 6.57
N PRO A 405 -25.95 19.28 7.53
CA PRO A 405 -25.78 20.73 7.55
C PRO A 405 -24.83 21.17 6.43
N ALA A 406 -24.69 22.47 6.27
CA ALA A 406 -23.80 23.03 5.27
C ALA A 406 -22.37 22.59 5.53
N LEU A 407 -21.65 22.26 4.46
CA LEU A 407 -20.27 21.79 4.54
C LEU A 407 -19.29 22.76 3.87
N ASP A 408 -19.69 23.98 3.59
CA ASP A 408 -18.89 24.91 2.79
C ASP A 408 -18.00 25.81 3.65
N TYR A 409 -17.13 25.19 4.43
CA TYR A 409 -16.11 25.90 5.20
C TYR A 409 -14.80 25.92 4.42
N PRO A 410 -14.01 27.00 4.51
CA PRO A 410 -12.69 27.03 3.88
C PRO A 410 -11.63 26.30 4.71
N ALA A 411 -11.95 25.10 5.15
CA ALA A 411 -11.08 24.29 5.97
C ALA A 411 -10.41 23.23 5.11
N ASP A 412 -9.28 22.74 5.58
CA ASP A 412 -8.57 21.68 4.85
C ASP A 412 -9.27 20.34 4.95
N ARG A 413 -9.98 20.11 6.07
CA ARG A 413 -10.79 18.90 6.26
C ARG A 413 -12.02 19.27 7.07
N LEU A 414 -13.08 18.49 6.85
CA LEU A 414 -14.26 18.55 7.69
C LEU A 414 -14.33 17.24 8.48
N LEU A 415 -14.61 17.37 9.77
CA LEU A 415 -14.77 16.19 10.63
C LEU A 415 -16.25 16.12 11.00
N LEU A 416 -16.93 15.09 10.54
CA LEU A 416 -18.36 14.92 10.74
C LEU A 416 -18.59 14.10 12.00
N ASP A 417 -19.28 14.68 12.97
CA ASP A 417 -19.49 14.07 14.27
C ASP A 417 -20.98 14.06 14.58
N THR A 418 -21.36 13.24 15.53
CA THR A 418 -22.77 13.13 15.92
C THR A 418 -23.14 14.28 16.85
N LYS A 419 -24.29 14.89 16.57
CA LYS A 419 -24.85 15.94 17.43
C LYS A 419 -26.12 15.40 18.06
N VAL A 420 -26.19 15.43 19.40
CA VAL A 420 -27.36 15.02 20.15
C VAL A 420 -27.78 16.21 21.00
N GLY A 421 -28.96 16.73 20.73
CA GLY A 421 -29.39 17.96 21.40
C GLY A 421 -28.44 19.10 21.06
N SER A 422 -27.89 19.75 22.08
CA SER A 422 -26.92 20.82 21.87
C SER A 422 -25.48 20.30 21.92
N GLN A 423 -25.25 19.02 22.18
CA GLN A 423 -23.93 18.45 22.28
C GLN A 423 -23.45 17.97 20.92
N SER A 424 -22.30 18.48 20.48
CA SER A 424 -21.67 18.06 19.24
C SER A 424 -20.34 17.42 19.59
N GLY A 425 -20.23 16.13 19.29
CA GLY A 425 -19.05 15.37 19.66
C GLY A 425 -19.16 14.80 21.07
N GLY A 426 -18.45 13.74 21.36
CA GLY A 426 -18.46 13.13 22.68
C GLY A 426 -19.77 12.48 23.07
N THR A 427 -20.67 12.25 22.12
CA THR A 427 -21.97 11.69 22.43
C THR A 427 -21.95 10.16 22.56
N GLY A 428 -20.92 9.50 22.03
CA GLY A 428 -20.86 8.04 22.02
C GLY A 428 -21.79 7.38 21.03
N GLN A 429 -22.41 8.15 20.14
CA GLN A 429 -23.40 7.64 19.19
C GLN A 429 -22.95 7.94 17.76
N ALA A 430 -23.30 7.04 16.84
CA ALA A 430 -23.05 7.24 15.42
C ALA A 430 -24.28 7.86 14.76
N PHE A 431 -24.04 8.69 13.73
CA PHE A 431 -25.14 9.22 12.94
C PHE A 431 -25.37 8.30 11.73
N ASP A 432 -26.38 8.64 10.94
CA ASP A 432 -26.74 7.84 9.77
C ASP A 432 -25.74 8.12 8.64
N TRP A 433 -24.82 7.21 8.42
CA TRP A 433 -23.75 7.40 7.43
C TRP A 433 -24.25 7.39 5.99
N THR A 434 -25.47 6.90 5.73
CA THR A 434 -26.01 6.94 4.37
C THR A 434 -26.20 8.36 3.91
N LEU A 435 -26.25 9.33 4.82
CA LEU A 435 -26.32 10.74 4.43
C LEU A 435 -25.12 11.20 3.62
N LEU A 436 -24.01 10.44 3.69
CA LEU A 436 -22.78 10.81 2.99
C LEU A 436 -22.70 10.24 1.58
N ALA A 437 -23.69 9.43 1.17
CA ALA A 437 -23.66 8.82 -0.15
C ALA A 437 -23.59 9.89 -1.24
N GLY A 438 -22.73 9.68 -2.21
CA GLY A 438 -22.62 10.61 -3.34
C GLY A 438 -21.75 11.82 -3.10
N LEU A 439 -21.26 12.04 -1.87
CA LEU A 439 -20.40 13.18 -1.61
C LEU A 439 -18.95 12.88 -1.98
N ASP A 440 -18.21 13.94 -2.29
CA ASP A 440 -16.76 13.86 -2.40
C ASP A 440 -16.21 13.74 -0.97
N LYS A 441 -15.61 12.61 -0.66
CA LYS A 441 -15.15 12.32 0.71
C LYS A 441 -13.64 12.52 0.89
N SER A 442 -12.99 13.14 -0.11
CA SER A 442 -11.54 13.25 -0.07
C SER A 442 -11.02 14.12 1.08
N LYS A 443 -11.88 14.99 1.62
CA LYS A 443 -11.51 15.85 2.74
C LYS A 443 -12.39 15.60 3.97
N LEU A 444 -13.10 14.49 4.01
CA LEU A 444 -14.00 14.19 5.13
C LEU A 444 -13.37 13.18 6.08
N MET A 445 -13.38 13.52 7.38
CA MET A 445 -13.08 12.60 8.46
C MET A 445 -14.39 12.19 9.10
N LEU A 446 -14.55 10.90 9.37
CA LEU A 446 -15.77 10.40 9.99
C LEU A 446 -15.54 10.17 11.47
N ALA A 447 -16.40 10.76 12.30
CA ALA A 447 -16.31 10.66 13.75
C ALA A 447 -17.70 10.34 14.30
N GLY A 448 -17.76 10.16 15.61
CA GLY A 448 -19.03 9.94 16.29
C GLY A 448 -19.31 8.48 16.53
N GLY A 449 -19.08 8.03 17.75
CA GLY A 449 -19.47 6.69 18.19
C GLY A 449 -18.70 5.55 17.56
N LEU A 450 -17.51 5.82 17.01
CA LEU A 450 -16.73 4.77 16.38
C LEU A 450 -16.06 3.89 17.44
N ASN A 451 -16.12 2.59 17.23
CA ASN A 451 -15.60 1.62 18.18
C ASN A 451 -15.17 0.36 17.43
N PRO A 452 -14.62 -0.65 18.12
CA PRO A 452 -14.21 -1.85 17.39
C PRO A 452 -15.31 -2.57 16.63
N ASP A 453 -16.55 -2.45 17.08
CA ASP A 453 -17.64 -3.19 16.45
C ASP A 453 -18.12 -2.55 15.15
N ASN A 454 -17.97 -1.22 15.00
CA ASN A 454 -18.45 -0.56 13.77
C ASN A 454 -17.31 0.03 12.93
N ALA A 455 -16.07 -0.18 13.31
CA ALA A 455 -14.95 0.43 12.60
C ALA A 455 -14.90 -0.01 11.14
N LEU A 456 -15.09 -1.30 10.86
CA LEU A 456 -15.00 -1.77 9.48
C LEU A 456 -16.11 -1.15 8.62
N GLU A 457 -17.32 -1.12 9.13
CA GLU A 457 -18.41 -0.52 8.38
C GLU A 457 -18.18 0.98 8.19
N ALA A 458 -17.65 1.64 9.21
CA ALA A 458 -17.30 3.07 9.07
C ALA A 458 -16.25 3.28 7.99
N ALA A 459 -15.25 2.40 7.91
CA ALA A 459 -14.23 2.53 6.88
C ALA A 459 -14.83 2.36 5.48
N ARG A 460 -15.85 1.52 5.35
CA ARG A 460 -16.49 1.31 4.06
C ARG A 460 -17.23 2.53 3.54
N VAL A 461 -17.54 3.49 4.41
CA VAL A 461 -18.15 4.75 3.96
C VAL A 461 -17.26 5.48 2.98
N GLY A 462 -15.95 5.40 3.17
CA GLY A 462 -15.00 5.95 2.21
C GLY A 462 -14.43 7.30 2.53
N CYS A 463 -14.60 7.78 3.76
CA CYS A 463 -13.97 9.04 4.17
C CYS A 463 -12.45 8.85 4.23
N VAL A 464 -11.72 9.97 4.23
CA VAL A 464 -10.26 9.90 4.18
C VAL A 464 -9.69 9.29 5.45
N GLY A 465 -10.38 9.39 6.55
CA GLY A 465 -9.98 8.77 7.80
C GLY A 465 -11.10 8.73 8.79
N LEU A 466 -10.86 7.98 9.88
CA LEU A 466 -11.80 7.82 10.98
C LEU A 466 -11.21 8.45 12.24
N ASP A 467 -12.08 8.97 13.10
CA ASP A 467 -11.67 9.59 14.35
C ASP A 467 -12.27 8.81 15.51
N PHE A 468 -11.43 8.16 16.30
CA PHE A 468 -11.83 7.38 17.47
C PHE A 468 -11.58 8.18 18.73
N ASN A 469 -12.53 8.15 19.66
CA ASN A 469 -12.34 8.78 20.95
C ASN A 469 -12.88 7.86 22.05
N SER A 470 -14.11 8.07 22.51
CA SER A 470 -14.63 7.29 23.64
C SER A 470 -14.79 5.82 23.33
N GLY A 471 -15.03 5.45 22.07
CA GLY A 471 -15.23 4.05 21.70
C GLY A 471 -14.00 3.17 21.86
N VAL A 472 -12.83 3.77 22.09
CA VAL A 472 -11.61 3.01 22.33
C VAL A 472 -11.04 3.31 23.72
N GLU A 473 -11.89 3.77 24.64
CA GLU A 473 -11.49 4.09 26.02
C GLU A 473 -12.00 3.10 27.02
N SER A 474 -11.28 2.98 28.14
CA SER A 474 -11.78 2.31 29.34
C SER A 474 -12.46 3.30 30.27
N ALA A 475 -12.06 4.58 30.22
CA ALA A 475 -12.66 5.67 30.98
C ALA A 475 -12.30 6.96 30.27
N PRO A 476 -13.03 8.06 30.49
CA PRO A 476 -12.68 9.29 29.80
C PRO A 476 -11.22 9.69 30.04
N GLY A 477 -10.51 9.90 28.95
CA GLY A 477 -9.09 10.25 29.00
C GLY A 477 -8.15 9.08 29.14
N ARG A 478 -8.65 7.85 29.19
CA ARG A 478 -7.81 6.65 29.28
C ARG A 478 -8.14 5.70 28.16
N LYS A 479 -7.25 5.56 27.21
CA LYS A 479 -7.47 4.64 26.11
C LYS A 479 -7.26 3.19 26.56
N ASP A 480 -7.92 2.28 25.87
CA ASP A 480 -7.80 0.85 26.15
C ASP A 480 -7.05 0.23 24.96
N ALA A 481 -5.85 -0.30 25.25
CA ALA A 481 -4.99 -0.81 24.20
C ALA A 481 -5.65 -1.97 23.43
N HIS A 482 -6.44 -2.78 24.11
CA HIS A 482 -7.12 -3.88 23.43
C HIS A 482 -8.20 -3.36 22.48
N LYS A 483 -8.92 -2.32 22.88
CA LYS A 483 -9.93 -1.73 22.00
C LYS A 483 -9.27 -1.06 20.80
N LEU A 484 -8.14 -0.38 21.02
CA LEU A 484 -7.42 0.22 19.91
C LEU A 484 -6.97 -0.86 18.91
N ALA A 485 -6.37 -1.93 19.43
CA ALA A 485 -5.91 -3.00 18.55
C ALA A 485 -7.08 -3.63 17.80
N ALA A 486 -8.23 -3.82 18.47
CA ALA A 486 -9.40 -4.42 17.83
C ALA A 486 -9.96 -3.51 16.74
N ALA A 487 -10.06 -2.20 17.02
CA ALA A 487 -10.60 -1.26 16.04
C ALA A 487 -9.73 -1.21 14.79
N PHE A 488 -8.41 -1.05 14.96
CA PHE A 488 -7.51 -0.97 13.82
C PHE A 488 -7.34 -2.32 13.13
N GLY A 489 -7.42 -3.42 13.88
CA GLY A 489 -7.45 -4.75 13.28
C GLY A 489 -8.65 -4.94 12.37
N ALA A 490 -9.80 -4.40 12.76
CA ALA A 490 -10.99 -4.46 11.91
C ALA A 490 -10.76 -3.70 10.59
N LEU A 491 -10.00 -2.59 10.63
CA LEU A 491 -9.75 -1.83 9.42
C LEU A 491 -8.94 -2.62 8.40
N ARG A 492 -8.16 -3.59 8.85
CA ARG A 492 -7.39 -4.42 7.93
C ARG A 492 -8.27 -5.40 7.16
N GLN A 493 -9.54 -5.53 7.54
CA GLN A 493 -10.46 -6.41 6.84
C GLN A 493 -11.13 -5.73 5.65
N LEU A 494 -10.85 -4.46 5.41
CA LEU A 494 -11.43 -3.76 4.29
C LEU A 494 -10.92 -4.34 2.95
#